data_b1c68167e6a766813d761e24d28a33ea
#
_entry.id   b1c68167e6a766813d761e24d28a33ea
#
_cell.length_a   1.000
_cell.length_b   1.000
_cell.length_c   1.000
_cell.angle_alpha   90.00
_cell.angle_beta   90.00
_cell.angle_gamma   90.00
#
_symmetry.space_group_name_H-M   'P 1'
#
loop_
_entity.id
_entity.type
_entity.pdbx_description
1 polymer ?
#
loop_
_entity_poly.entity_id
_entity_poly.type
_entity_poly.pdbx_seq_one_letter_code
_entity_poly.pdbx_strand_id
1 'polypeptide(L)'
;MKSIFQILKNLMEKKTRRLNLIEMSQIAGRAGRYKNDGGFGTTGDCETLNSDEIEKIEKHQLPNTKMVYWRNSKLDFTSPEKLIFSLEQKPNQKNLLRTNDSLDESVLRFFLKKGANNIIYHKNLDLLWECCQIPDFEKKAYGQHINIIDKVFQFLTTRKKRIPSSFMKDQLNGLEKNHGNVDLLSHRLSNVRTWSYVANKKNWVENSDYWVQLTKNIEDKLSDKLHDELTKSFIDKKISILSRSLKQDLVLNTKINDENKIYIDGQLIGELKGLKFLIEITSKTLDTDIKSIKKAARKGIEKELIKRVDEILTKSELEIDNESKIIWKGSPIARLKKGNDYLNPDIDIIADDSLNEDAKLKLNIFLNKWLANHVNEVLGDLIKLTKHKITNQYLRGLVFQLYENNGVIKRSDVDIIVKSIPEEERKKLWGMGIKIGRYHIYLPKMLKPKAVEFRIGLWKIFHNLSDKNKIPKSGLNFLIGTNFNKNFLLLCGFEKFRDFFVRIDILEKLFLKILENTKDRKFKINSEMMNLLGCSKENFYKLMTYMDYK
;
A
#
# COMPACT_ATOMS: atom_id res chain seq x y z
N MET A 1 6.13 -2.21 9.14
CA MET A 1 7.21 -2.14 10.16
C MET A 1 7.77 -3.54 10.31
N LYS A 2 9.09 -3.74 10.22
CA LYS A 2 9.71 -5.08 10.36
C LYS A 2 10.10 -5.29 11.81
N SER A 3 9.65 -6.39 12.41
CA SER A 3 10.17 -6.83 13.69
C SER A 3 11.41 -7.71 13.47
N ILE A 4 12.49 -7.35 14.13
CA ILE A 4 13.78 -8.00 13.99
C ILE A 4 14.02 -8.79 15.26
N PHE A 5 14.15 -10.12 15.13
CA PHE A 5 14.55 -10.98 16.22
C PHE A 5 16.06 -10.87 16.42
N GLN A 6 16.48 -10.25 17.49
CA GLN A 6 17.84 -10.39 18.01
C GLN A 6 17.80 -11.42 19.12
N ILE A 7 18.75 -12.34 19.16
CA ILE A 7 18.91 -13.21 20.32
C ILE A 7 19.21 -12.28 21.50
N LEU A 8 18.19 -12.04 22.33
CA LEU A 8 18.39 -11.34 23.58
C LEU A 8 19.24 -12.25 24.45
N LYS A 9 20.52 -11.89 24.62
CA LYS A 9 21.31 -12.38 25.74
C LYS A 9 20.57 -11.97 26.99
N ASN A 10 20.04 -12.94 27.71
CA ASN A 10 19.44 -12.66 29.00
C ASN A 10 20.60 -12.25 29.92
N LEU A 11 20.73 -10.93 30.13
CA LEU A 11 21.86 -10.36 30.89
C LEU A 11 21.85 -10.75 32.39
N MET A 12 20.76 -11.34 32.88
CA MET A 12 20.68 -11.85 34.26
C MET A 12 21.31 -13.22 34.46
N GLU A 13 21.31 -14.04 33.44
CA GLU A 13 22.06 -15.28 33.42
C GLU A 13 23.06 -15.22 32.27
N LYS A 14 24.32 -15.45 32.52
CA LYS A 14 25.42 -15.50 31.50
C LYS A 14 25.21 -16.54 30.38
N LYS A 15 23.97 -17.05 30.20
CA LYS A 15 23.57 -18.04 29.20
C LYS A 15 22.64 -17.45 28.18
N THR A 16 23.03 -17.50 26.93
CA THR A 16 22.15 -17.23 25.79
C THR A 16 21.20 -18.40 25.62
N ARG A 17 19.90 -18.14 25.43
CA ARG A 17 18.91 -19.15 25.06
C ARG A 17 18.17 -18.73 23.80
N ARG A 18 17.69 -19.69 23.04
CA ARG A 18 16.76 -19.44 21.95
C ARG A 18 15.42 -18.97 22.50
N LEU A 19 14.82 -17.97 21.87
CA LEU A 19 13.46 -17.52 22.19
C LEU A 19 12.47 -18.66 21.90
N ASN A 20 11.45 -18.79 22.73
CA ASN A 20 10.37 -19.71 22.46
C ASN A 20 9.38 -19.12 21.43
N LEU A 21 8.53 -19.95 20.85
CA LEU A 21 7.61 -19.55 19.79
C LEU A 21 6.62 -18.44 20.23
N ILE A 22 6.22 -18.43 21.51
CA ILE A 22 5.33 -17.41 22.08
C ILE A 22 6.04 -16.05 22.14
N GLU A 23 7.29 -16.03 22.61
CA GLU A 23 8.11 -14.82 22.65
C GLU A 23 8.37 -14.28 21.25
N MET A 24 8.68 -15.17 20.29
CA MET A 24 8.85 -14.80 18.88
C MET A 24 7.56 -14.19 18.31
N SER A 25 6.40 -14.80 18.57
CA SER A 25 5.11 -14.29 18.11
C SER A 25 4.77 -12.91 18.71
N GLN A 26 5.08 -12.67 19.99
CA GLN A 26 4.88 -11.36 20.61
C GLN A 26 5.74 -10.27 19.97
N ILE A 27 6.98 -10.61 19.59
CA ILE A 27 7.86 -9.67 18.88
C ILE A 27 7.35 -9.45 17.45
N ALA A 28 7.00 -10.53 16.73
CA ALA A 28 6.46 -10.46 15.38
C ALA A 28 5.18 -9.63 15.32
N GLY A 29 4.27 -9.78 16.29
CA GLY A 29 3.03 -9.02 16.37
C GLY A 29 3.20 -7.50 16.51
N ARG A 30 4.41 -7.02 16.80
CA ARG A 30 4.73 -5.58 16.80
C ARG A 30 5.16 -5.06 15.43
N ALA A 31 5.32 -5.93 14.44
CA ALA A 31 5.78 -5.55 13.10
C ALA A 31 4.71 -4.80 12.30
N GLY A 32 3.44 -5.16 12.45
CA GLY A 32 2.29 -4.48 11.88
C GLY A 32 1.54 -3.65 12.94
N ARG A 33 0.98 -2.50 12.54
CA ARG A 33 0.06 -1.75 13.38
C ARG A 33 -1.31 -1.70 12.72
N TYR A 34 -2.36 -2.12 13.45
CA TYR A 34 -3.75 -2.14 13.01
C TYR A 34 -3.98 -2.96 11.73
N LYS A 35 -4.19 -2.30 10.59
CA LYS A 35 -4.51 -2.91 9.30
C LYS A 35 -3.31 -3.10 8.37
N ASN A 36 -2.11 -2.70 8.81
CA ASN A 36 -0.92 -2.79 7.98
C ASN A 36 -0.16 -4.07 8.28
N ASP A 37 0.13 -4.85 7.24
CA ASP A 37 0.96 -6.04 7.33
C ASP A 37 2.39 -5.68 7.72
N GLY A 38 3.02 -6.51 8.55
CA GLY A 38 4.38 -6.35 9.00
C GLY A 38 5.24 -7.56 8.66
N GLY A 39 6.51 -7.32 8.27
CA GLY A 39 7.47 -8.40 8.08
C GLY A 39 8.28 -8.69 9.35
N PHE A 40 8.57 -9.96 9.62
CA PHE A 40 9.46 -10.36 10.70
C PHE A 40 10.58 -11.31 10.19
N GLY A 41 11.66 -11.40 10.92
CA GLY A 41 12.79 -12.26 10.55
C GLY A 41 13.94 -12.22 11.56
N THR A 42 14.98 -13.00 11.32
CA THR A 42 16.21 -13.03 12.13
C THR A 42 17.27 -12.07 11.56
N THR A 43 18.17 -11.58 12.41
CA THR A 43 19.27 -10.69 12.02
C THR A 43 20.60 -11.14 12.61
N GLY A 44 21.70 -10.73 11.96
CA GLY A 44 23.05 -11.04 12.40
C GLY A 44 23.34 -12.52 12.30
N ASP A 45 24.04 -13.05 13.31
CA ASP A 45 24.45 -14.45 13.38
C ASP A 45 23.35 -15.37 13.98
N CYS A 46 22.10 -14.90 14.01
CA CYS A 46 20.98 -15.69 14.50
C CYS A 46 20.61 -16.78 13.50
N GLU A 47 20.33 -17.99 14.00
CA GLU A 47 19.77 -19.05 13.19
C GLU A 47 18.47 -18.61 12.51
N THR A 48 18.29 -19.04 11.29
CA THR A 48 17.05 -18.78 10.53
C THR A 48 15.86 -19.47 11.19
N LEU A 49 14.69 -18.87 11.08
CA LEU A 49 13.44 -19.49 11.51
C LEU A 49 13.12 -20.67 10.58
N ASN A 50 12.63 -21.76 11.15
CA ASN A 50 12.15 -22.90 10.39
C ASN A 50 10.80 -22.56 9.73
N SER A 51 10.49 -23.17 8.59
CA SER A 51 9.21 -22.97 7.88
C SER A 51 8.00 -23.26 8.78
N ASP A 52 8.07 -24.28 9.62
CA ASP A 52 7.06 -24.64 10.61
C ASP A 52 6.85 -23.55 11.69
N GLU A 53 7.95 -22.92 12.15
CA GLU A 53 7.89 -21.80 13.10
C GLU A 53 7.27 -20.55 12.47
N ILE A 54 7.63 -20.25 11.23
CA ILE A 54 7.06 -19.13 10.47
C ILE A 54 5.55 -19.31 10.32
N GLU A 55 5.12 -20.49 9.85
CA GLU A 55 3.71 -20.81 9.65
C GLU A 55 2.89 -20.72 10.95
N LYS A 56 3.45 -21.22 12.07
CA LYS A 56 2.81 -21.14 13.39
C LYS A 56 2.68 -19.71 13.90
N ILE A 57 3.67 -18.86 13.64
CA ILE A 57 3.62 -17.43 14.01
C ILE A 57 2.57 -16.70 13.17
N GLU A 58 2.56 -16.90 11.86
CA GLU A 58 1.63 -16.26 10.93
C GLU A 58 0.18 -16.68 11.17
N LYS A 59 -0.04 -17.96 11.44
CA LYS A 59 -1.38 -18.53 11.72
C LYS A 59 -1.81 -18.43 13.18
N HIS A 60 -1.01 -17.82 14.07
CA HIS A 60 -1.24 -17.80 15.52
C HIS A 60 -1.46 -19.18 16.16
N GLN A 61 -0.84 -20.21 15.60
CA GLN A 61 -0.90 -21.59 16.13
C GLN A 61 0.17 -21.80 17.20
N LEU A 62 -0.04 -21.18 18.35
CA LEU A 62 0.92 -21.24 19.44
C LEU A 62 0.70 -22.49 20.32
N PRO A 63 1.80 -23.08 20.86
CA PRO A 63 1.68 -24.24 21.75
C PRO A 63 0.96 -23.84 23.04
N ASN A 64 0.15 -24.76 23.57
CA ASN A 64 -0.49 -24.54 24.86
C ASN A 64 0.53 -24.35 25.97
N THR A 65 0.32 -23.36 26.82
CA THR A 65 1.16 -23.10 28.00
C THR A 65 0.92 -24.19 29.03
N LYS A 66 1.95 -25.01 29.27
CA LYS A 66 1.87 -26.12 30.25
C LYS A 66 1.97 -25.65 31.70
N MET A 67 2.75 -24.60 31.95
CA MET A 67 3.06 -24.07 33.26
C MET A 67 2.96 -22.54 33.26
N VAL A 68 2.34 -21.98 34.27
CA VAL A 68 2.20 -20.52 34.48
C VAL A 68 2.93 -20.13 35.76
N TYR A 69 3.68 -19.03 35.69
CA TYR A 69 4.30 -18.48 36.89
C TYR A 69 3.24 -17.86 37.82
N TRP A 70 3.35 -18.22 39.08
CA TRP A 70 2.41 -17.81 40.10
C TRP A 70 3.15 -17.18 41.30
N ARG A 71 2.52 -16.19 41.90
CA ARG A 71 2.96 -15.59 43.16
C ARG A 71 1.76 -15.48 44.10
N ASN A 72 2.01 -15.71 45.39
CA ASN A 72 0.97 -15.52 46.39
C ASN A 72 0.56 -14.04 46.47
N SER A 73 -0.74 -13.77 46.37
CA SER A 73 -1.32 -12.43 46.51
C SER A 73 -1.75 -12.14 47.93
N LYS A 74 -1.90 -13.17 48.76
CA LYS A 74 -2.28 -13.03 50.17
C LYS A 74 -1.02 -12.94 51.04
N LEU A 75 -0.48 -11.73 51.15
CA LEU A 75 0.75 -11.47 51.90
C LEU A 75 0.41 -11.08 53.33
N ASP A 76 1.22 -11.58 54.29
CA ASP A 76 1.11 -11.25 55.73
C ASP A 76 2.17 -10.22 56.09
N PHE A 77 1.74 -8.98 56.34
CA PHE A 77 2.60 -7.84 56.74
C PHE A 77 2.78 -7.67 58.24
N THR A 78 2.37 -8.63 59.06
CA THR A 78 2.47 -8.52 60.53
C THR A 78 3.90 -8.59 61.04
N SER A 79 4.78 -9.36 60.35
CA SER A 79 6.21 -9.37 60.64
C SER A 79 7.04 -9.67 59.36
N PRO A 80 8.33 -9.28 59.32
CA PRO A 80 9.21 -9.59 58.20
C PRO A 80 9.26 -11.07 57.83
N GLU A 81 9.32 -11.92 58.86
CA GLU A 81 9.42 -13.37 58.69
C GLU A 81 8.14 -13.95 58.07
N LYS A 82 6.96 -13.45 58.53
CA LYS A 82 5.69 -13.86 57.99
C LYS A 82 5.49 -13.37 56.55
N LEU A 83 5.94 -12.15 56.23
CA LEU A 83 5.92 -11.63 54.86
C LEU A 83 6.76 -12.51 53.93
N ILE A 84 8.00 -12.83 54.31
CA ILE A 84 8.86 -13.71 53.52
C ILE A 84 8.24 -15.10 53.39
N PHE A 85 7.72 -15.66 54.48
CA PHE A 85 7.05 -16.96 54.44
C PHE A 85 5.85 -16.96 53.52
N SER A 86 5.03 -15.90 53.53
CA SER A 86 3.88 -15.77 52.63
C SER A 86 4.30 -15.65 51.15
N LEU A 87 5.42 -14.99 50.85
CA LEU A 87 6.01 -14.93 49.50
C LEU A 87 6.58 -16.27 49.02
N GLU A 88 7.08 -17.09 49.96
CA GLU A 88 7.68 -18.40 49.68
C GLU A 88 6.67 -19.52 49.50
N GLN A 89 5.39 -19.26 49.81
CA GLN A 89 4.35 -20.28 49.64
C GLN A 89 4.32 -20.84 48.24
N LYS A 90 4.14 -22.15 48.14
CA LYS A 90 3.99 -22.85 46.87
C LYS A 90 2.52 -22.90 46.47
N PRO A 91 2.22 -22.83 45.15
CA PRO A 91 0.85 -22.98 44.68
C PRO A 91 0.32 -24.40 44.90
N ASN A 92 -0.97 -24.54 45.18
CA ASN A 92 -1.58 -25.84 45.35
C ASN A 92 -1.91 -26.55 44.04
N GLN A 93 -1.86 -25.86 42.92
CA GLN A 93 -2.16 -26.40 41.59
C GLN A 93 -0.91 -26.87 40.86
N LYS A 94 -0.95 -28.06 40.25
CA LYS A 94 0.22 -28.65 39.54
C LYS A 94 0.72 -27.84 38.34
N ASN A 95 -0.15 -27.04 37.73
CA ASN A 95 0.19 -26.24 36.55
C ASN A 95 0.77 -24.87 36.87
N LEU A 96 0.94 -24.55 38.17
CA LEU A 96 1.50 -23.27 38.60
C LEU A 96 2.91 -23.49 39.13
N LEU A 97 3.83 -22.59 38.74
CA LEU A 97 5.19 -22.53 39.24
C LEU A 97 5.37 -21.27 40.06
N ARG A 98 5.92 -21.40 41.26
CA ARG A 98 6.33 -20.22 42.04
C ARG A 98 7.40 -19.46 41.25
N THR A 99 7.25 -18.13 41.19
CA THR A 99 8.30 -17.25 40.69
C THR A 99 9.47 -17.21 41.67
N ASN A 100 10.62 -17.70 41.26
CA ASN A 100 11.86 -17.65 42.04
C ASN A 100 12.69 -16.44 41.59
N ASP A 101 13.52 -15.92 42.53
CA ASP A 101 14.56 -14.89 42.27
C ASP A 101 14.04 -13.62 41.59
N SER A 102 12.86 -13.17 41.93
CA SER A 102 12.37 -11.88 41.47
C SER A 102 13.14 -10.71 42.11
N LEU A 103 13.35 -9.62 41.36
CA LEU A 103 14.13 -8.47 41.78
C LEU A 103 13.54 -7.84 43.06
N ASP A 104 12.22 -7.68 43.13
CA ASP A 104 11.51 -7.10 44.28
C ASP A 104 11.69 -7.93 45.56
N GLU A 105 11.64 -9.26 45.51
CA GLU A 105 11.90 -10.14 46.64
C GLU A 105 13.38 -10.05 47.07
N SER A 106 14.32 -10.01 46.13
CA SER A 106 15.75 -9.86 46.40
C SER A 106 16.04 -8.53 47.09
N VAL A 107 15.43 -7.46 46.62
CA VAL A 107 15.56 -6.11 47.23
C VAL A 107 14.93 -6.06 48.62
N LEU A 108 13.74 -6.66 48.80
CA LEU A 108 13.10 -6.76 50.13
C LEU A 108 14.03 -7.48 51.13
N ARG A 109 14.57 -8.64 50.77
CA ARG A 109 15.51 -9.39 51.61
C ARG A 109 16.76 -8.59 51.93
N PHE A 110 17.28 -7.80 51.00
CA PHE A 110 18.40 -6.89 51.25
C PHE A 110 18.05 -5.84 52.35
N PHE A 111 16.89 -5.17 52.23
CA PHE A 111 16.47 -4.16 53.20
C PHE A 111 16.21 -4.77 54.59
N LEU A 112 15.56 -5.92 54.64
CA LEU A 112 15.32 -6.61 55.92
C LEU A 112 16.61 -7.09 56.58
N LYS A 113 17.58 -7.57 55.80
CA LYS A 113 18.89 -7.98 56.30
C LYS A 113 19.74 -6.80 56.77
N LYS A 114 19.80 -5.71 55.98
CA LYS A 114 20.54 -4.48 56.31
C LYS A 114 19.90 -3.73 57.44
N GLY A 115 18.59 -3.76 57.54
CA GLY A 115 17.78 -3.03 58.50
C GLY A 115 17.23 -3.88 59.65
N ALA A 116 17.87 -5.00 60.00
CA ALA A 116 17.39 -5.91 61.04
C ALA A 116 17.04 -5.22 62.38
N ASN A 117 17.71 -4.10 62.69
CA ASN A 117 17.45 -3.28 63.87
C ASN A 117 16.70 -1.97 63.55
N ASN A 118 16.25 -1.75 62.31
CA ASN A 118 15.58 -0.52 61.89
C ASN A 118 14.06 -0.64 62.06
N ILE A 119 13.57 -0.06 63.16
CA ILE A 119 12.14 -0.07 63.50
C ILE A 119 11.25 0.52 62.38
N ILE A 120 11.77 1.43 61.58
CA ILE A 120 11.02 2.08 60.52
C ILE A 120 10.63 1.07 59.42
N TYR A 121 11.52 0.16 59.04
CA TYR A 121 11.23 -0.89 58.07
C TYR A 121 10.18 -1.87 58.57
N HIS A 122 10.27 -2.24 59.86
CA HIS A 122 9.32 -3.17 60.49
C HIS A 122 7.91 -2.60 60.66
N LYS A 123 7.81 -1.31 60.94
CA LYS A 123 6.50 -0.65 61.11
C LYS A 123 5.76 -0.33 59.83
N ASN A 124 6.45 -0.30 58.67
CA ASN A 124 5.91 0.07 57.34
C ASN A 124 6.25 -1.00 56.32
N LEU A 125 6.03 -2.27 56.64
CA LEU A 125 6.37 -3.40 55.76
C LEU A 125 5.60 -3.41 54.43
N ASP A 126 4.33 -3.02 54.50
CA ASP A 126 3.46 -2.86 53.32
C ASP A 126 4.02 -1.81 52.35
N LEU A 127 4.38 -0.66 52.86
CA LEU A 127 4.97 0.43 52.10
C LEU A 127 6.38 0.05 51.55
N LEU A 128 7.19 -0.63 52.40
CA LEU A 128 8.48 -1.13 51.95
C LEU A 128 8.35 -2.11 50.79
N TRP A 129 7.40 -3.02 50.89
CA TRP A 129 7.10 -3.96 49.82
C TRP A 129 6.66 -3.26 48.53
N GLU A 130 5.78 -2.27 48.62
CA GLU A 130 5.38 -1.45 47.46
C GLU A 130 6.56 -0.73 46.82
N CYS A 131 7.50 -0.19 47.64
CA CYS A 131 8.72 0.43 47.12
C CYS A 131 9.65 -0.58 46.44
N CYS A 132 9.77 -1.79 46.99
CA CYS A 132 10.58 -2.87 46.35
C CYS A 132 10.06 -3.27 44.97
N GLN A 133 8.78 -3.04 44.69
CA GLN A 133 8.15 -3.32 43.37
C GLN A 133 8.47 -2.26 42.31
N ILE A 134 9.20 -1.17 42.60
CA ILE A 134 9.65 -0.21 41.58
C ILE A 134 10.50 -0.95 40.55
N PRO A 135 10.14 -0.94 39.25
CA PRO A 135 10.83 -1.69 38.24
C PRO A 135 12.17 -1.04 37.86
N ASP A 136 13.21 -1.85 37.69
CA ASP A 136 14.49 -1.43 37.12
C ASP A 136 14.50 -1.65 35.61
N PHE A 137 13.90 -0.75 34.85
CA PHE A 137 13.89 -0.81 33.38
C PHE A 137 15.27 -0.55 32.76
N GLU A 138 16.14 0.16 33.50
CA GLU A 138 17.46 0.56 33.03
C GLU A 138 18.53 -0.52 33.26
N LYS A 139 18.20 -1.51 34.11
CA LYS A 139 19.13 -2.56 34.56
C LYS A 139 20.39 -1.96 35.20
N LYS A 140 20.19 -1.02 36.09
CA LYS A 140 21.26 -0.36 36.86
C LYS A 140 22.06 -1.37 37.69
N ALA A 141 23.26 -0.94 38.09
CA ALA A 141 23.96 -1.68 39.12
C ALA A 141 23.07 -1.82 40.38
N TYR A 142 22.99 -3.01 40.93
CA TYR A 142 22.07 -3.37 42.03
C TYR A 142 22.04 -2.33 43.19
N GLY A 143 23.24 -1.80 43.56
CA GLY A 143 23.34 -0.75 44.59
C GLY A 143 22.68 0.58 44.20
N GLN A 144 22.67 0.96 42.94
CA GLN A 144 22.03 2.20 42.48
C GLN A 144 20.52 2.07 42.53
N HIS A 145 19.96 0.94 42.15
CA HIS A 145 18.54 0.67 42.25
C HIS A 145 18.04 0.69 43.68
N ILE A 146 18.78 0.03 44.59
CA ILE A 146 18.52 0.05 46.04
C ILE A 146 18.49 1.48 46.58
N ASN A 147 19.46 2.33 46.18
CA ASN A 147 19.51 3.72 46.64
C ASN A 147 18.28 4.54 46.21
N ILE A 148 17.74 4.27 45.02
CA ILE A 148 16.49 4.91 44.58
C ILE A 148 15.34 4.47 45.47
N ILE A 149 15.19 3.17 45.70
CA ILE A 149 14.13 2.61 46.55
C ILE A 149 14.24 3.14 47.97
N ASP A 150 15.43 3.19 48.55
CA ASP A 150 15.65 3.72 49.91
C ASP A 150 15.22 5.19 50.02
N LYS A 151 15.63 6.03 49.07
CA LYS A 151 15.23 7.44 49.03
C LYS A 151 13.71 7.60 48.89
N VAL A 152 13.06 6.86 48.00
CA VAL A 152 11.62 6.88 47.84
C VAL A 152 10.93 6.44 49.11
N PHE A 153 11.35 5.36 49.73
CA PHE A 153 10.82 4.88 50.99
C PHE A 153 10.97 5.91 52.12
N GLN A 154 12.16 6.56 52.26
CA GLN A 154 12.39 7.62 53.22
C GLN A 154 11.42 8.79 53.07
N PHE A 155 11.18 9.26 51.83
CA PHE A 155 10.19 10.32 51.61
C PHE A 155 8.78 9.91 52.00
N LEU A 156 8.37 8.68 51.70
CA LEU A 156 7.03 8.18 52.00
C LEU A 156 6.81 7.91 53.51
N THR A 157 7.88 7.69 54.27
CA THR A 157 7.82 7.50 55.74
C THR A 157 7.95 8.81 56.55
N THR A 158 8.29 9.95 55.89
CA THR A 158 8.35 11.26 56.51
C THR A 158 6.95 11.80 56.84
N ARG A 159 6.88 12.92 57.64
CA ARG A 159 5.62 13.57 58.02
C ARG A 159 4.68 13.85 56.83
N LYS A 160 5.22 14.23 55.66
CA LYS A 160 4.42 14.56 54.46
C LYS A 160 3.91 13.33 53.73
N LYS A 161 4.47 12.16 53.96
CA LYS A 161 4.14 10.89 53.31
C LYS A 161 4.05 10.98 51.77
N ARG A 162 4.83 11.88 51.16
CA ARG A 162 4.86 12.11 49.71
C ARG A 162 6.26 12.46 49.23
N ILE A 163 6.56 12.09 48.02
CA ILE A 163 7.80 12.44 47.30
C ILE A 163 7.71 13.91 46.90
N PRO A 164 8.69 14.76 47.26
CA PRO A 164 8.69 16.17 46.89
C PRO A 164 8.78 16.38 45.39
N SER A 165 8.07 17.40 44.90
CA SER A 165 8.13 17.79 43.48
C SER A 165 9.53 18.19 43.01
N SER A 166 10.38 18.74 43.91
CA SER A 166 11.78 19.03 43.61
C SER A 166 12.57 17.77 43.26
N PHE A 167 12.38 16.70 44.04
CA PHE A 167 13.05 15.42 43.79
C PHE A 167 12.64 14.80 42.44
N MET A 168 11.33 14.82 42.12
CA MET A 168 10.84 14.36 40.83
C MET A 168 11.45 15.16 39.68
N LYS A 169 11.53 16.48 39.83
CA LYS A 169 12.15 17.38 38.84
C LYS A 169 13.63 17.03 38.64
N ASP A 170 14.37 16.82 39.71
CA ASP A 170 15.81 16.46 39.64
C ASP A 170 16.02 15.13 38.92
N GLN A 171 15.16 14.13 39.18
CA GLN A 171 15.24 12.81 38.50
C GLN A 171 14.89 12.86 37.03
N LEU A 172 13.99 13.74 36.63
CA LEU A 172 13.59 13.93 35.24
C LEU A 172 14.49 14.92 34.47
N ASN A 173 15.34 15.67 35.20
CA ASN A 173 16.21 16.66 34.59
C ASN A 173 17.17 16.02 33.57
N GLY A 174 17.21 16.57 32.39
CA GLY A 174 18.05 16.09 31.28
C GLY A 174 17.50 14.86 30.54
N LEU A 175 16.42 14.21 31.03
CA LEU A 175 15.76 13.12 30.30
C LEU A 175 14.92 13.64 29.13
N GLU A 176 14.51 14.89 29.15
CA GLU A 176 13.76 15.55 28.07
C GLU A 176 14.58 15.73 26.77
N LYS A 177 15.91 15.61 26.86
CA LYS A 177 16.79 15.79 25.70
C LYS A 177 16.58 14.66 24.70
N ASN A 178 16.08 15.01 23.53
CA ASN A 178 15.75 14.08 22.46
C ASN A 178 16.87 13.88 21.43
N HIS A 179 18.12 14.25 21.74
CA HIS A 179 19.31 14.04 20.92
C HIS A 179 20.25 13.01 21.55
N GLY A 180 20.90 12.22 20.73
CA GLY A 180 21.84 11.18 21.13
C GLY A 180 21.75 9.94 20.24
N ASN A 181 22.66 9.01 20.46
CA ASN A 181 22.64 7.71 19.81
C ASN A 181 21.56 6.79 20.41
N VAL A 182 21.33 5.65 19.74
CA VAL A 182 20.33 4.64 20.12
C VAL A 182 20.47 4.22 21.59
N ASP A 183 21.70 3.99 22.06
CA ASP A 183 21.94 3.53 23.42
C ASP A 183 21.55 4.59 24.47
N LEU A 184 21.94 5.84 24.24
CA LEU A 184 21.60 6.95 25.12
C LEU A 184 20.10 7.24 25.19
N LEU A 185 19.42 7.17 24.04
CA LEU A 185 17.96 7.35 23.97
C LEU A 185 17.23 6.20 24.67
N SER A 186 17.70 4.96 24.48
CA SER A 186 17.15 3.77 25.15
C SER A 186 17.32 3.85 26.67
N HIS A 187 18.48 4.29 27.14
CA HIS A 187 18.78 4.50 28.55
C HIS A 187 17.84 5.57 29.17
N ARG A 188 17.69 6.73 28.51
CA ARG A 188 16.77 7.78 28.98
C ARG A 188 15.33 7.29 29.01
N LEU A 189 14.88 6.58 27.96
CA LEU A 189 13.54 6.01 27.88
C LEU A 189 13.26 5.04 29.03
N SER A 190 14.21 4.16 29.34
CA SER A 190 14.12 3.23 30.46
C SER A 190 14.01 3.96 31.80
N ASN A 191 14.78 5.04 31.98
CA ASN A 191 14.77 5.84 33.19
C ASN A 191 13.42 6.57 33.37
N VAL A 192 12.91 7.21 32.32
CA VAL A 192 11.57 7.86 32.37
C VAL A 192 10.48 6.87 32.77
N ARG A 193 10.52 5.62 32.26
CA ARG A 193 9.55 4.57 32.60
C ARG A 193 9.55 4.22 34.09
N THR A 194 10.71 4.20 34.72
CA THR A 194 10.81 4.01 36.19
C THR A 194 10.08 5.14 36.92
N TRP A 195 10.29 6.39 36.50
CA TRP A 195 9.62 7.53 37.13
C TRP A 195 8.14 7.67 36.76
N SER A 196 7.76 7.22 35.57
CA SER A 196 6.34 7.09 35.20
C SER A 196 5.62 6.09 36.08
N TYR A 197 6.24 4.96 36.44
CA TYR A 197 5.70 4.02 37.41
C TYR A 197 5.48 4.67 38.77
N VAL A 198 6.47 5.42 39.29
CA VAL A 198 6.38 6.14 40.58
C VAL A 198 5.28 7.21 40.54
N ALA A 199 5.17 7.97 39.45
CA ALA A 199 4.15 9.00 39.28
C ALA A 199 2.70 8.45 39.27
N ASN A 200 2.52 7.24 38.75
CA ASN A 200 1.22 6.57 38.68
C ASN A 200 0.77 5.91 39.97
N LYS A 201 1.66 5.82 41.00
CA LYS A 201 1.28 5.29 42.32
C LYS A 201 0.43 6.29 43.08
N LYS A 202 -0.72 5.84 43.57
CA LYS A 202 -1.65 6.67 44.36
C LYS A 202 -0.96 7.29 45.57
N ASN A 203 -1.09 8.60 45.74
CA ASN A 203 -0.60 9.36 46.88
C ASN A 203 0.92 9.35 47.11
N TRP A 204 1.72 8.86 46.16
CA TRP A 204 3.17 8.86 46.35
C TRP A 204 3.81 10.21 46.01
N VAL A 205 3.29 10.93 45.03
CA VAL A 205 3.85 12.19 44.54
C VAL A 205 2.86 13.34 44.75
N GLU A 206 3.37 14.53 45.04
CA GLU A 206 2.59 15.76 45.01
C GLU A 206 2.24 16.08 43.55
N ASN A 207 0.96 16.42 43.26
CA ASN A 207 0.46 16.72 41.89
C ASN A 207 0.68 15.55 40.89
N SER A 208 0.24 14.36 41.26
CA SER A 208 0.42 13.12 40.48
C SER A 208 0.03 13.30 38.99
N ASP A 209 -1.11 13.93 38.69
CA ASP A 209 -1.60 14.13 37.32
C ASP A 209 -0.61 14.91 36.46
N TYR A 210 0.03 15.93 37.00
CA TYR A 210 1.07 16.68 36.31
C TYR A 210 2.27 15.79 35.94
N TRP A 211 2.75 14.99 36.90
CA TRP A 211 3.92 14.13 36.68
C TRP A 211 3.62 12.97 35.74
N VAL A 212 2.42 12.41 35.81
CA VAL A 212 1.97 11.37 34.86
C VAL A 212 1.94 11.91 33.44
N GLN A 213 1.37 13.10 33.24
CA GLN A 213 1.35 13.71 31.90
C GLN A 213 2.75 14.09 31.42
N LEU A 214 3.58 14.65 32.27
CA LEU A 214 4.95 15.03 31.91
C LEU A 214 5.79 13.81 31.52
N THR A 215 5.79 12.76 32.34
CA THR A 215 6.55 11.53 32.04
C THR A 215 6.06 10.86 30.78
N LYS A 216 4.75 10.84 30.54
CA LYS A 216 4.17 10.33 29.30
C LYS A 216 4.63 11.11 28.08
N ASN A 217 4.58 12.45 28.13
CA ASN A 217 5.04 13.30 27.03
C ASN A 217 6.53 13.11 26.72
N ILE A 218 7.36 12.94 27.76
CA ILE A 218 8.79 12.67 27.57
C ILE A 218 8.99 11.27 26.96
N GLU A 219 8.26 10.28 27.46
CA GLU A 219 8.31 8.90 26.95
C GLU A 219 7.93 8.84 25.47
N ASP A 220 6.83 9.49 25.08
CA ASP A 220 6.37 9.53 23.67
C ASP A 220 7.42 10.17 22.78
N LYS A 221 7.97 11.33 23.15
CA LYS A 221 9.03 12.02 22.38
C LYS A 221 10.30 11.19 22.24
N LEU A 222 10.73 10.54 23.31
CA LEU A 222 11.94 9.69 23.29
C LEU A 222 11.70 8.43 22.47
N SER A 223 10.51 7.83 22.56
CA SER A 223 10.14 6.64 21.80
C SER A 223 10.13 6.92 20.30
N ASP A 224 9.54 8.06 19.89
CA ASP A 224 9.53 8.47 18.48
C ASP A 224 10.96 8.70 17.97
N LYS A 225 11.77 9.41 18.77
CA LYS A 225 13.15 9.70 18.41
C LYS A 225 14.03 8.45 18.36
N LEU A 226 13.85 7.53 19.31
CA LEU A 226 14.55 6.25 19.32
C LEU A 226 14.20 5.42 18.08
N HIS A 227 12.93 5.43 17.69
CA HIS A 227 12.49 4.77 16.46
C HIS A 227 13.17 5.36 15.22
N ASP A 228 13.26 6.70 15.13
CA ASP A 228 13.95 7.40 14.05
C ASP A 228 15.43 7.02 13.97
N GLU A 229 16.14 7.04 15.11
CA GLU A 229 17.57 6.72 15.17
C GLU A 229 17.87 5.24 14.92
N LEU A 230 17.01 4.32 15.39
CA LEU A 230 17.08 2.91 15.05
C LEU A 230 16.92 2.68 13.54
N THR A 231 15.97 3.39 12.91
CA THR A 231 15.74 3.32 11.48
C THR A 231 16.96 3.81 10.70
N LYS A 232 17.54 4.94 11.08
CA LYS A 232 18.77 5.47 10.49
C LYS A 232 19.94 4.48 10.65
N SER A 233 20.18 4.01 11.86
CA SER A 233 21.28 3.07 12.14
C SER A 233 21.16 1.79 11.31
N PHE A 234 19.94 1.31 11.08
CA PHE A 234 19.68 0.16 10.24
C PHE A 234 19.98 0.43 8.76
N ILE A 235 19.62 1.62 8.26
CA ILE A 235 19.90 2.06 6.89
C ILE A 235 21.41 2.25 6.70
N ASP A 236 22.08 2.96 7.60
CA ASP A 236 23.52 3.22 7.57
C ASP A 236 24.32 1.91 7.55
N LYS A 237 23.89 0.92 8.32
CA LYS A 237 24.51 -0.40 8.34
C LYS A 237 24.35 -1.14 7.00
N LYS A 238 23.15 -1.09 6.39
CA LYS A 238 22.91 -1.63 5.04
C LYS A 238 23.80 -0.96 4.00
N ILE A 239 23.87 0.37 4.01
CA ILE A 239 24.67 1.16 3.08
C ILE A 239 26.15 0.88 3.26
N SER A 240 26.62 0.77 4.51
CA SER A 240 28.02 0.46 4.82
C SER A 240 28.44 -0.92 4.28
N ILE A 241 27.60 -1.94 4.44
CA ILE A 241 27.84 -3.28 3.89
C ILE A 241 27.91 -3.23 2.36
N LEU A 242 26.92 -2.60 1.72
CA LEU A 242 26.85 -2.46 0.27
C LEU A 242 28.02 -1.63 -0.29
N SER A 243 28.41 -0.55 0.38
CA SER A 243 29.53 0.30 -0.01
C SER A 243 30.88 -0.42 0.11
N ARG A 244 31.05 -1.28 1.13
CA ARG A 244 32.26 -2.10 1.30
C ARG A 244 32.38 -3.13 0.18
N SER A 245 31.27 -3.79 -0.15
CA SER A 245 31.22 -4.77 -1.25
C SER A 245 31.49 -4.12 -2.61
N LEU A 246 31.04 -2.88 -2.83
CA LEU A 246 31.32 -2.10 -4.05
C LEU A 246 32.80 -1.71 -4.19
N LYS A 247 33.48 -1.38 -3.07
CA LYS A 247 34.91 -0.99 -3.07
C LYS A 247 35.85 -2.16 -3.32
N GLN A 248 35.40 -3.37 -3.05
CA GLN A 248 36.23 -4.59 -3.17
C GLN A 248 36.04 -5.31 -4.51
N ASP A 249 35.29 -4.75 -5.48
CA ASP A 249 34.93 -5.39 -6.76
C ASP A 249 34.40 -6.84 -6.62
N LEU A 250 33.93 -7.20 -5.44
CA LEU A 250 33.32 -8.49 -5.16
C LEU A 250 32.04 -8.63 -5.98
N VAL A 251 31.88 -9.73 -6.67
CA VAL A 251 30.66 -10.08 -7.38
C VAL A 251 29.56 -10.24 -6.34
N LEU A 252 28.78 -9.18 -6.17
CA LEU A 252 27.63 -9.17 -5.27
C LEU A 252 26.65 -10.27 -5.67
N ASN A 253 26.41 -11.22 -4.77
CA ASN A 253 25.41 -12.26 -4.97
C ASN A 253 24.00 -11.67 -4.92
N THR A 254 23.53 -11.22 -6.07
CA THR A 254 22.15 -10.76 -6.23
C THR A 254 21.25 -11.96 -6.48
N LYS A 255 20.31 -12.22 -5.59
CA LYS A 255 19.27 -13.25 -5.73
C LYS A 255 17.92 -12.58 -5.83
N ILE A 256 17.10 -13.04 -6.77
CA ILE A 256 15.71 -12.62 -6.93
C ILE A 256 14.86 -13.86 -6.62
N ASN A 257 13.91 -13.72 -5.69
CA ASN A 257 13.00 -14.81 -5.36
C ASN A 257 11.78 -14.82 -6.30
N ASP A 258 10.94 -15.85 -6.19
CA ASP A 258 9.72 -16.02 -7.00
C ASP A 258 8.70 -14.89 -6.79
N GLU A 259 8.79 -14.15 -5.69
CA GLU A 259 7.98 -12.96 -5.39
C GLU A 259 8.56 -11.66 -5.96
N ASN A 260 9.56 -11.73 -6.85
CA ASN A 260 10.26 -10.57 -7.43
C ASN A 260 11.00 -9.68 -6.42
N LYS A 261 11.28 -10.18 -5.22
CA LYS A 261 12.07 -9.48 -4.21
C LYS A 261 13.57 -9.65 -4.47
N ILE A 262 14.31 -8.56 -4.41
CA ILE A 262 15.75 -8.51 -4.69
C ILE A 262 16.52 -8.56 -3.37
N TYR A 263 17.40 -9.55 -3.26
CA TYR A 263 18.31 -9.73 -2.15
C TYR A 263 19.75 -9.55 -2.63
N ILE A 264 20.53 -8.77 -1.91
CA ILE A 264 21.99 -8.63 -2.10
C ILE A 264 22.65 -9.11 -0.82
N ASP A 265 23.51 -10.12 -0.93
CA ASP A 265 24.17 -10.78 0.21
C ASP A 265 23.19 -11.17 1.34
N GLY A 266 22.03 -11.70 0.94
CA GLY A 266 20.96 -12.13 1.86
C GLY A 266 20.09 -11.00 2.43
N GLN A 267 20.35 -9.73 2.11
CA GLN A 267 19.56 -8.60 2.57
C GLN A 267 18.54 -8.17 1.52
N LEU A 268 17.27 -8.04 1.90
CA LEU A 268 16.21 -7.51 1.06
C LEU A 268 16.45 -6.03 0.78
N ILE A 269 16.58 -5.68 -0.49
CA ILE A 269 16.86 -4.30 -0.94
C ILE A 269 15.60 -3.66 -1.55
N GLY A 270 14.75 -4.45 -2.21
CA GLY A 270 13.56 -3.95 -2.84
C GLY A 270 12.85 -5.02 -3.68
N GLU A 271 11.97 -4.55 -4.55
CA GLU A 271 11.11 -5.38 -5.40
C GLU A 271 11.23 -4.94 -6.85
N LEU A 272 11.17 -5.89 -7.79
CA LEU A 272 11.17 -5.63 -9.22
C LEU A 272 9.73 -5.74 -9.76
N LYS A 273 9.08 -4.59 -10.04
CA LYS A 273 7.75 -4.53 -10.66
C LYS A 273 7.87 -4.28 -12.16
N GLY A 274 7.50 -5.27 -12.97
CA GLY A 274 7.74 -5.23 -14.40
C GLY A 274 9.22 -5.05 -14.70
N LEU A 275 9.58 -3.90 -15.29
CA LEU A 275 10.96 -3.52 -15.61
C LEU A 275 11.51 -2.42 -14.69
N LYS A 276 10.79 -2.05 -13.62
CA LYS A 276 11.18 -0.99 -12.69
C LYS A 276 11.59 -1.57 -11.34
N PHE A 277 12.76 -1.17 -10.86
CA PHE A 277 13.23 -1.49 -9.52
C PHE A 277 12.68 -0.49 -8.50
N LEU A 278 11.91 -0.99 -7.55
CA LEU A 278 11.39 -0.25 -6.41
C LEU A 278 12.19 -0.62 -5.17
N ILE A 279 12.96 0.34 -4.65
CA ILE A 279 13.68 0.15 -3.40
C ILE A 279 12.66 0.21 -2.26
N GLU A 280 12.75 -0.72 -1.32
CA GLU A 280 11.96 -0.68 -0.11
C GLU A 280 12.47 0.43 0.81
N ILE A 281 11.90 1.63 0.64
CA ILE A 281 12.31 2.85 1.35
C ILE A 281 11.42 3.04 2.57
N THR A 282 12.03 3.22 3.73
CA THR A 282 11.36 3.87 4.85
C THR A 282 11.40 5.39 4.60
N SER A 283 10.34 6.10 4.91
CA SER A 283 10.04 7.51 4.55
C SER A 283 11.10 8.59 4.86
N LYS A 284 12.29 8.20 5.32
CA LYS A 284 13.38 9.12 5.74
C LYS A 284 14.75 8.78 5.13
N THR A 285 14.79 7.99 4.06
CA THR A 285 16.06 7.66 3.37
C THR A 285 16.50 8.84 2.52
N LEU A 286 17.75 9.28 2.66
CA LEU A 286 18.32 10.36 1.84
C LEU A 286 18.47 9.91 0.38
N ASP A 287 18.26 10.82 -0.58
CA ASP A 287 18.40 10.55 -2.01
C ASP A 287 19.79 10.01 -2.40
N THR A 288 20.83 10.40 -1.66
CA THR A 288 22.21 9.89 -1.82
C THR A 288 22.30 8.39 -1.53
N ASP A 289 21.57 7.91 -0.54
CA ASP A 289 21.58 6.52 -0.10
C ASP A 289 20.86 5.62 -1.11
N ILE A 290 19.75 6.14 -1.66
CA ILE A 290 18.99 5.50 -2.74
C ILE A 290 19.87 5.30 -3.98
N LYS A 291 20.65 6.32 -4.36
CA LYS A 291 21.58 6.24 -5.49
C LYS A 291 22.68 5.20 -5.26
N SER A 292 23.22 5.12 -4.05
CA SER A 292 24.25 4.15 -3.69
C SER A 292 23.73 2.71 -3.73
N ILE A 293 22.52 2.47 -3.21
CA ILE A 293 21.85 1.16 -3.26
C ILE A 293 21.55 0.76 -4.72
N LYS A 294 21.04 1.67 -5.53
CA LYS A 294 20.81 1.42 -6.97
C LYS A 294 22.08 1.06 -7.70
N LYS A 295 23.18 1.77 -7.45
CA LYS A 295 24.49 1.49 -8.05
C LYS A 295 25.01 0.10 -7.68
N ALA A 296 24.84 -0.32 -6.41
CA ALA A 296 25.23 -1.65 -5.93
C ALA A 296 24.41 -2.77 -6.59
N ALA A 297 23.11 -2.57 -6.71
CA ALA A 297 22.18 -3.54 -7.28
C ALA A 297 22.28 -3.64 -8.82
N ARG A 298 22.83 -2.62 -9.50
CA ARG A 298 22.76 -2.44 -10.95
C ARG A 298 23.18 -3.67 -11.75
N LYS A 299 24.35 -4.24 -11.48
CA LYS A 299 24.85 -5.40 -12.24
C LYS A 299 23.98 -6.65 -12.13
N GLY A 300 23.40 -6.88 -10.95
CA GLY A 300 22.53 -8.04 -10.72
C GLY A 300 21.14 -7.84 -11.33
N ILE A 301 20.59 -6.63 -11.20
CA ILE A 301 19.28 -6.26 -11.75
C ILE A 301 19.32 -6.23 -13.28
N GLU A 302 20.40 -5.73 -13.89
CA GLU A 302 20.55 -5.66 -15.35
C GLU A 302 20.37 -7.03 -16.02
N LYS A 303 21.00 -8.08 -15.47
CA LYS A 303 20.85 -9.44 -16.01
C LYS A 303 19.40 -9.93 -16.00
N GLU A 304 18.71 -9.68 -14.90
CA GLU A 304 17.30 -10.08 -14.78
C GLU A 304 16.38 -9.24 -15.68
N LEU A 305 16.64 -7.94 -15.80
CA LEU A 305 15.88 -7.07 -16.70
C LEU A 305 16.03 -7.51 -18.16
N ILE A 306 17.23 -7.87 -18.60
CA ILE A 306 17.47 -8.41 -19.94
C ILE A 306 16.68 -9.70 -20.15
N LYS A 307 16.72 -10.63 -19.19
CA LYS A 307 15.94 -11.87 -19.23
C LYS A 307 14.45 -11.61 -19.34
N ARG A 308 13.91 -10.64 -18.60
CA ARG A 308 12.50 -10.23 -18.70
C ARG A 308 12.16 -9.60 -20.05
N VAL A 309 13.06 -8.78 -20.59
CA VAL A 309 12.87 -8.25 -21.95
C VAL A 309 12.82 -9.39 -22.95
N ASP A 310 13.73 -10.38 -22.89
CA ASP A 310 13.71 -11.54 -23.78
C ASP A 310 12.42 -12.37 -23.62
N GLU A 311 11.90 -12.50 -22.40
CA GLU A 311 10.61 -13.14 -22.13
C GLU A 311 9.45 -12.35 -22.77
N ILE A 312 9.45 -11.02 -22.66
CA ILE A 312 8.47 -10.14 -23.31
C ILE A 312 8.53 -10.31 -24.83
N LEU A 313 9.71 -10.38 -25.41
CA LEU A 313 9.88 -10.53 -26.86
C LEU A 313 9.40 -11.89 -27.39
N THR A 314 9.42 -12.95 -26.57
CA THR A 314 9.13 -14.32 -27.02
C THR A 314 7.73 -14.82 -26.71
N LYS A 315 7.14 -14.49 -25.56
CA LYS A 315 5.93 -15.15 -25.03
C LYS A 315 4.97 -14.20 -24.31
N SER A 316 4.83 -12.95 -24.70
CA SER A 316 4.06 -12.03 -23.89
C SER A 316 2.60 -11.89 -24.30
N GLU A 317 1.70 -12.13 -23.34
CA GLU A 317 0.36 -11.56 -23.34
C GLU A 317 0.48 -10.14 -22.80
N LEU A 318 0.30 -9.15 -23.68
CA LEU A 318 0.31 -7.73 -23.35
C LEU A 318 -1.11 -7.20 -23.38
N GLU A 319 -1.44 -6.37 -22.43
CA GLU A 319 -2.74 -5.69 -22.33
C GLU A 319 -2.54 -4.18 -22.21
N ILE A 320 -3.55 -3.42 -22.62
CA ILE A 320 -3.58 -1.96 -22.38
C ILE A 320 -4.63 -1.68 -21.32
N ASP A 321 -4.23 -0.99 -20.24
CA ASP A 321 -5.12 -0.61 -19.18
C ASP A 321 -5.92 0.66 -19.48
N ASN A 322 -6.84 1.02 -18.57
CA ASN A 322 -7.67 2.22 -18.70
C ASN A 322 -6.87 3.53 -18.59
N GLU A 323 -5.63 3.47 -18.09
CA GLU A 323 -4.70 4.60 -17.99
C GLU A 323 -3.74 4.67 -19.19
N SER A 324 -4.01 3.88 -20.23
CA SER A 324 -3.19 3.80 -21.45
C SER A 324 -1.75 3.37 -21.19
N LYS A 325 -1.55 2.46 -20.25
CA LYS A 325 -0.28 1.79 -19.98
C LYS A 325 -0.30 0.39 -20.58
N ILE A 326 0.82 -0.06 -21.11
CA ILE A 326 1.02 -1.43 -21.55
C ILE A 326 1.43 -2.25 -20.34
N ILE A 327 0.63 -3.25 -20.00
CA ILE A 327 0.77 -4.12 -18.85
C ILE A 327 1.33 -5.46 -19.27
N TRP A 328 2.31 -5.95 -18.52
CA TRP A 328 2.88 -7.28 -18.60
C TRP A 328 2.86 -7.94 -17.23
N LYS A 329 2.25 -9.13 -17.12
CA LYS A 329 2.09 -9.86 -15.83
C LYS A 329 1.62 -8.95 -14.69
N GLY A 330 0.60 -8.13 -14.95
CA GLY A 330 0.02 -7.22 -13.95
C GLY A 330 0.86 -5.98 -13.60
N SER A 331 2.00 -5.76 -14.26
CA SER A 331 2.86 -4.60 -14.02
C SER A 331 3.00 -3.72 -15.26
N PRO A 332 3.00 -2.39 -15.14
CA PRO A 332 3.18 -1.49 -16.27
C PRO A 332 4.63 -1.50 -16.75
N ILE A 333 4.83 -1.73 -18.06
CA ILE A 333 6.14 -1.74 -18.71
C ILE A 333 6.34 -0.56 -19.66
N ALA A 334 5.26 0.05 -20.14
CA ALA A 334 5.32 1.23 -20.97
C ALA A 334 4.05 2.07 -20.84
N ARG A 335 4.12 3.33 -21.26
CA ARG A 335 3.00 4.27 -21.33
C ARG A 335 2.88 4.81 -22.75
N LEU A 336 1.65 4.93 -23.22
CA LEU A 336 1.37 5.60 -24.48
C LEU A 336 1.46 7.11 -24.30
N LYS A 337 2.12 7.80 -25.24
CA LYS A 337 2.25 9.26 -25.30
C LYS A 337 1.65 9.78 -26.62
N LYS A 338 1.46 11.10 -26.69
CA LYS A 338 1.03 11.77 -27.90
C LYS A 338 2.07 11.54 -29.01
N GLY A 339 1.64 10.93 -30.12
CA GLY A 339 2.40 10.75 -31.34
C GLY A 339 2.05 11.80 -32.40
N ASN A 340 2.46 11.52 -33.64
CA ASN A 340 2.18 12.38 -34.79
C ASN A 340 0.71 12.36 -35.23
N ASP A 341 0.05 11.21 -35.02
CA ASP A 341 -1.37 10.98 -35.31
C ASP A 341 -2.01 10.27 -34.11
N TYR A 342 -3.32 10.45 -33.92
CA TYR A 342 -4.00 9.86 -32.79
C TYR A 342 -4.08 8.32 -32.84
N LEU A 343 -3.97 7.71 -34.03
CA LEU A 343 -3.89 6.25 -34.20
C LEU A 343 -2.47 5.70 -34.09
N ASN A 344 -1.45 6.56 -34.06
CA ASN A 344 -0.05 6.20 -33.95
C ASN A 344 0.58 6.90 -32.73
N PRO A 345 0.20 6.52 -31.51
CA PRO A 345 0.79 7.08 -30.30
C PRO A 345 2.23 6.61 -30.15
N ASP A 346 3.06 7.46 -29.56
CA ASP A 346 4.43 7.12 -29.16
C ASP A 346 4.43 6.28 -27.89
N ILE A 347 5.48 5.48 -27.71
CA ILE A 347 5.65 4.62 -26.53
C ILE A 347 6.78 5.15 -25.65
N ASP A 348 6.50 5.32 -24.37
CA ASP A 348 7.47 5.64 -23.34
C ASP A 348 7.67 4.42 -22.43
N ILE A 349 8.86 3.83 -22.47
CA ILE A 349 9.18 2.62 -21.70
C ILE A 349 9.34 2.97 -20.22
N ILE A 350 8.63 2.26 -19.37
CA ILE A 350 8.73 2.36 -17.91
C ILE A 350 9.72 1.30 -17.43
N ALA A 351 11.00 1.62 -17.46
CA ALA A 351 12.06 0.73 -17.01
C ALA A 351 13.01 1.44 -16.04
N ASP A 352 13.80 0.65 -15.33
CA ASP A 352 14.88 1.16 -14.49
C ASP A 352 16.06 1.61 -15.35
N ASP A 353 16.83 2.59 -14.84
CA ASP A 353 18.05 3.10 -15.48
C ASP A 353 19.13 2.03 -15.63
N SER A 354 19.00 0.91 -14.93
CA SER A 354 19.90 -0.24 -15.01
C SER A 354 19.70 -1.10 -16.26
N LEU A 355 18.60 -0.90 -17.01
CA LEU A 355 18.38 -1.58 -18.27
C LEU A 355 19.27 -0.96 -19.36
N ASN A 356 20.04 -1.79 -20.07
CA ASN A 356 20.93 -1.33 -21.11
C ASN A 356 20.15 -0.78 -22.33
N GLU A 357 20.77 0.12 -23.09
CA GLU A 357 20.13 0.82 -24.21
C GLU A 357 19.76 -0.14 -25.37
N ASP A 358 20.55 -1.20 -25.59
CA ASP A 358 20.24 -2.20 -26.61
C ASP A 358 18.95 -2.96 -26.31
N ALA A 359 18.74 -3.36 -25.06
CA ALA A 359 17.51 -4.01 -24.64
C ALA A 359 16.31 -3.06 -24.71
N LYS A 360 16.50 -1.77 -24.35
CA LYS A 360 15.46 -0.75 -24.51
C LYS A 360 15.06 -0.56 -25.97
N LEU A 361 16.03 -0.50 -26.87
CA LEU A 361 15.77 -0.38 -28.32
C LEU A 361 15.02 -1.59 -28.86
N LYS A 362 15.44 -2.80 -28.52
CA LYS A 362 14.73 -4.04 -28.93
C LYS A 362 13.30 -4.06 -28.41
N LEU A 363 13.10 -3.71 -27.16
CA LEU A 363 11.78 -3.63 -26.54
C LEU A 363 10.91 -2.57 -27.22
N ASN A 364 11.46 -1.39 -27.51
CA ASN A 364 10.74 -0.31 -28.19
C ASN A 364 10.27 -0.73 -29.59
N ILE A 365 11.15 -1.33 -30.39
CA ILE A 365 10.80 -1.83 -31.73
C ILE A 365 9.68 -2.88 -31.64
N PHE A 366 9.79 -3.80 -30.68
CA PHE A 366 8.78 -4.84 -30.45
C PHE A 366 7.43 -4.24 -30.05
N LEU A 367 7.42 -3.35 -29.04
CA LEU A 367 6.20 -2.72 -28.55
C LEU A 367 5.52 -1.86 -29.62
N ASN A 368 6.28 -1.13 -30.44
CA ASN A 368 5.72 -0.37 -31.57
C ASN A 368 5.06 -1.30 -32.59
N LYS A 369 5.71 -2.43 -32.96
CA LYS A 369 5.13 -3.44 -33.86
C LYS A 369 3.88 -4.08 -33.25
N TRP A 370 3.93 -4.45 -31.98
CA TRP A 370 2.80 -5.01 -31.26
C TRP A 370 1.63 -4.02 -31.19
N LEU A 371 1.90 -2.76 -30.84
CA LEU A 371 0.89 -1.70 -30.79
C LEU A 371 0.24 -1.46 -32.15
N ALA A 372 1.03 -1.37 -33.21
CA ALA A 372 0.50 -1.24 -34.59
C ALA A 372 -0.42 -2.41 -34.97
N ASN A 373 -0.06 -3.64 -34.60
CA ASN A 373 -0.91 -4.80 -34.79
C ASN A 373 -2.19 -4.71 -33.95
N HIS A 374 -2.09 -4.32 -32.68
CA HIS A 374 -3.24 -4.15 -31.81
C HIS A 374 -4.20 -3.06 -32.30
N VAL A 375 -3.67 -1.92 -32.77
CA VAL A 375 -4.46 -0.84 -33.41
C VAL A 375 -5.15 -1.36 -34.67
N ASN A 376 -4.46 -2.14 -35.50
CA ASN A 376 -5.05 -2.74 -36.69
C ASN A 376 -6.12 -3.79 -36.37
N GLU A 377 -5.96 -4.55 -35.31
CA GLU A 377 -6.96 -5.54 -34.87
C GLU A 377 -8.23 -4.86 -34.37
N VAL A 378 -8.09 -3.86 -33.45
CA VAL A 378 -9.23 -3.22 -32.79
C VAL A 378 -9.87 -2.13 -33.67
N LEU A 379 -9.07 -1.30 -34.34
CA LEU A 379 -9.50 -0.15 -35.14
C LEU A 379 -9.28 -0.32 -36.65
N GLY A 380 -9.07 -1.53 -37.11
CA GLY A 380 -8.70 -1.82 -38.51
C GLY A 380 -9.69 -1.30 -39.55
N ASP A 381 -10.99 -1.30 -39.24
CA ASP A 381 -11.99 -0.77 -40.18
C ASP A 381 -11.87 0.76 -40.35
N LEU A 382 -11.45 1.46 -39.30
CA LEU A 382 -11.15 2.90 -39.36
C LEU A 382 -9.87 3.16 -40.21
N ILE A 383 -8.83 2.35 -40.00
CA ILE A 383 -7.57 2.46 -40.75
C ILE A 383 -7.78 2.12 -42.23
N LYS A 384 -8.63 1.15 -42.57
CA LYS A 384 -8.94 0.80 -43.96
C LYS A 384 -9.53 1.98 -44.74
N LEU A 385 -10.25 2.92 -44.06
CA LEU A 385 -10.78 4.10 -44.72
C LEU A 385 -9.71 4.95 -45.41
N THR A 386 -8.51 5.04 -44.81
CA THR A 386 -7.39 5.83 -45.38
C THR A 386 -6.66 5.10 -46.51
N LYS A 387 -6.75 3.78 -46.57
CA LYS A 387 -6.02 2.95 -47.55
C LYS A 387 -6.77 2.72 -48.87
N HIS A 388 -8.07 2.98 -48.89
CA HIS A 388 -8.86 2.80 -50.13
C HIS A 388 -8.61 3.90 -51.15
N LYS A 389 -8.24 3.52 -52.35
CA LYS A 389 -8.16 4.46 -53.48
C LYS A 389 -9.57 4.80 -53.97
N ILE A 390 -10.05 5.99 -53.61
CA ILE A 390 -11.38 6.49 -53.91
C ILE A 390 -11.26 7.54 -55.02
N THR A 391 -11.83 7.28 -56.18
CA THR A 391 -11.82 8.19 -57.31
C THR A 391 -12.88 9.27 -57.23
N ASN A 392 -14.07 8.93 -56.70
CA ASN A 392 -15.16 9.89 -56.54
C ASN A 392 -14.88 10.91 -55.45
N GLN A 393 -14.96 12.19 -55.79
CA GLN A 393 -14.65 13.30 -54.86
C GLN A 393 -15.57 13.35 -53.66
N TYR A 394 -16.87 13.16 -53.81
CA TYR A 394 -17.85 13.18 -52.74
C TYR A 394 -17.66 11.99 -51.79
N LEU A 395 -17.44 10.82 -52.34
CA LEU A 395 -17.17 9.63 -51.56
C LEU A 395 -15.89 9.78 -50.75
N ARG A 396 -14.83 10.32 -51.34
CA ARG A 396 -13.57 10.61 -50.67
C ARG A 396 -13.75 11.61 -49.54
N GLY A 397 -14.52 12.68 -49.79
CA GLY A 397 -14.84 13.68 -48.78
C GLY A 397 -15.60 13.10 -47.56
N LEU A 398 -16.59 12.23 -47.84
CA LEU A 398 -17.36 11.56 -46.77
C LEU A 398 -16.46 10.61 -45.93
N VAL A 399 -15.64 9.80 -46.61
CA VAL A 399 -14.74 8.86 -45.93
C VAL A 399 -13.69 9.60 -45.12
N PHE A 400 -13.14 10.69 -45.62
CA PHE A 400 -12.22 11.55 -44.88
C PHE A 400 -12.87 12.15 -43.63
N GLN A 401 -14.08 12.72 -43.75
CA GLN A 401 -14.79 13.25 -42.57
C GLN A 401 -15.15 12.15 -41.57
N LEU A 402 -15.47 10.93 -42.04
CA LEU A 402 -15.74 9.81 -41.15
C LEU A 402 -14.48 9.39 -40.39
N TYR A 403 -13.31 9.42 -41.01
CA TYR A 403 -12.03 9.17 -40.37
C TYR A 403 -11.71 10.23 -39.29
N GLU A 404 -11.78 11.51 -39.66
CA GLU A 404 -11.55 12.64 -38.75
C GLU A 404 -12.47 12.63 -37.51
N ASN A 405 -13.73 12.21 -37.70
CA ASN A 405 -14.73 12.10 -36.64
C ASN A 405 -14.74 10.70 -35.98
N ASN A 406 -13.62 9.97 -36.04
CA ASN A 406 -13.47 8.71 -35.33
C ASN A 406 -14.53 7.64 -35.67
N GLY A 407 -15.00 7.61 -36.93
CA GLY A 407 -15.93 6.60 -37.42
C GLY A 407 -17.41 6.85 -37.13
N VAL A 408 -17.79 8.06 -36.69
CA VAL A 408 -19.19 8.46 -36.44
C VAL A 408 -19.43 9.90 -36.87
N ILE A 409 -20.39 10.15 -37.74
CA ILE A 409 -20.78 11.49 -38.20
C ILE A 409 -22.30 11.62 -38.15
N LYS A 410 -22.80 12.79 -37.84
CA LYS A 410 -24.21 13.10 -38.00
C LYS A 410 -24.56 13.23 -39.47
N ARG A 411 -25.63 12.60 -39.89
CA ARG A 411 -26.06 12.67 -41.29
C ARG A 411 -26.43 14.10 -41.68
N SER A 412 -26.98 14.91 -40.79
CA SER A 412 -27.28 16.33 -41.05
C SER A 412 -26.10 17.12 -41.58
N ASP A 413 -24.89 16.80 -41.05
CA ASP A 413 -23.67 17.55 -41.37
C ASP A 413 -23.09 17.22 -42.73
N VAL A 414 -23.49 16.08 -43.30
CA VAL A 414 -23.02 15.55 -44.61
C VAL A 414 -24.14 15.21 -45.59
N ASP A 415 -25.39 15.63 -45.34
CA ASP A 415 -26.56 15.25 -46.14
C ASP A 415 -26.39 15.64 -47.63
N ILE A 416 -25.80 16.80 -47.91
CA ILE A 416 -25.51 17.27 -49.26
C ILE A 416 -24.54 16.33 -49.96
N ILE A 417 -23.46 15.93 -49.27
CA ILE A 417 -22.46 15.02 -49.81
C ILE A 417 -23.08 13.64 -50.12
N VAL A 418 -23.88 13.13 -49.16
CA VAL A 418 -24.53 11.81 -49.32
C VAL A 418 -25.52 11.78 -50.48
N LYS A 419 -26.28 12.86 -50.69
CA LYS A 419 -27.21 13.00 -51.81
C LYS A 419 -26.48 13.06 -53.16
N SER A 420 -25.28 13.63 -53.20
CA SER A 420 -24.45 13.76 -54.40
C SER A 420 -23.70 12.49 -54.78
N ILE A 421 -23.71 11.44 -53.93
CA ILE A 421 -23.05 10.15 -54.22
C ILE A 421 -24.01 9.29 -55.06
N PRO A 422 -23.60 8.82 -56.26
CA PRO A 422 -24.38 7.89 -57.07
C PRO A 422 -24.70 6.59 -56.33
N GLU A 423 -25.80 5.94 -56.69
CA GLU A 423 -26.29 4.74 -55.99
C GLU A 423 -25.28 3.57 -56.06
N GLU A 424 -24.62 3.40 -57.22
CA GLU A 424 -23.55 2.40 -57.40
C GLU A 424 -22.37 2.63 -56.44
N GLU A 425 -21.98 3.87 -56.25
CA GLU A 425 -20.88 4.24 -55.34
C GLU A 425 -21.28 4.09 -53.85
N ARG A 426 -22.58 4.21 -53.50
CA ARG A 426 -23.07 3.92 -52.16
C ARG A 426 -22.89 2.46 -51.77
N LYS A 427 -22.97 1.53 -52.73
CA LYS A 427 -22.69 0.10 -52.51
C LYS A 427 -21.24 -0.12 -52.06
N LYS A 428 -20.28 0.67 -52.57
CA LYS A 428 -18.88 0.62 -52.14
C LYS A 428 -18.72 0.97 -50.67
N LEU A 429 -19.52 1.92 -50.12
CA LEU A 429 -19.50 2.26 -48.69
C LEU A 429 -19.86 1.05 -47.81
N TRP A 430 -20.83 0.24 -48.24
CA TRP A 430 -21.16 -1.00 -47.53
C TRP A 430 -20.02 -2.01 -47.53
N GLY A 431 -19.33 -2.14 -48.66
CA GLY A 431 -18.13 -2.96 -48.76
C GLY A 431 -16.99 -2.51 -47.85
N MET A 432 -16.91 -1.21 -47.52
CA MET A 432 -15.98 -0.63 -46.53
C MET A 432 -16.48 -0.78 -45.10
N GLY A 433 -17.66 -1.38 -44.87
CA GLY A 433 -18.25 -1.54 -43.54
C GLY A 433 -18.99 -0.30 -42.98
N ILE A 434 -19.16 0.74 -43.81
CA ILE A 434 -19.85 1.98 -43.42
C ILE A 434 -21.37 1.76 -43.50
N LYS A 435 -22.09 2.09 -42.43
CA LYS A 435 -23.55 2.13 -42.41
C LYS A 435 -24.03 3.56 -42.55
N ILE A 436 -24.95 3.77 -43.49
CA ILE A 436 -25.68 5.02 -43.66
C ILE A 436 -27.06 4.86 -43.00
N GLY A 437 -27.23 5.48 -41.86
CA GLY A 437 -28.50 5.49 -41.13
C GLY A 437 -29.33 6.75 -41.40
N ARG A 438 -30.44 6.88 -40.69
CA ARG A 438 -31.32 8.06 -40.75
C ARG A 438 -30.67 9.28 -40.07
N TYR A 439 -30.06 9.05 -38.91
CA TYR A 439 -29.47 10.09 -38.09
C TYR A 439 -27.97 10.18 -38.21
N HIS A 440 -27.30 9.03 -38.44
CA HIS A 440 -25.84 8.93 -38.45
C HIS A 440 -25.31 8.09 -39.60
N ILE A 441 -24.06 8.39 -39.95
CA ILE A 441 -23.20 7.54 -40.77
C ILE A 441 -22.09 7.05 -39.84
N TYR A 442 -21.91 5.75 -39.75
CA TYR A 442 -21.00 5.17 -38.76
C TYR A 442 -20.41 3.83 -39.16
N LEU A 443 -19.31 3.47 -38.49
CA LEU A 443 -18.70 2.15 -38.54
C LEU A 443 -19.19 1.31 -37.37
N PRO A 444 -20.01 0.25 -37.55
CA PRO A 444 -20.58 -0.53 -36.46
C PRO A 444 -19.54 -1.15 -35.51
N LYS A 445 -18.38 -1.55 -36.04
CA LYS A 445 -17.31 -2.12 -35.22
C LYS A 445 -16.70 -1.08 -34.25
N MET A 446 -16.71 0.21 -34.62
CA MET A 446 -16.22 1.29 -33.76
C MET A 446 -17.14 1.59 -32.58
N LEU A 447 -18.38 1.08 -32.57
CA LEU A 447 -19.32 1.17 -31.46
C LEU A 447 -19.23 -0.02 -30.49
N LYS A 448 -18.38 -1.02 -30.74
CA LYS A 448 -18.15 -2.12 -29.82
C LYS A 448 -17.34 -1.62 -28.59
N PRO A 449 -17.59 -2.16 -27.39
CA PRO A 449 -16.96 -1.69 -26.13
C PRO A 449 -15.45 -1.57 -26.21
N LYS A 450 -14.75 -2.62 -26.61
CA LYS A 450 -13.28 -2.62 -26.75
C LYS A 450 -12.78 -1.52 -27.70
N ALA A 451 -13.46 -1.32 -28.84
CA ALA A 451 -13.06 -0.30 -29.80
C ALA A 451 -13.34 1.12 -29.27
N VAL A 452 -14.45 1.32 -28.55
CA VAL A 452 -14.78 2.61 -27.92
C VAL A 452 -13.74 2.96 -26.84
N GLU A 453 -13.47 2.04 -25.93
CA GLU A 453 -12.50 2.26 -24.82
C GLU A 453 -11.11 2.59 -25.36
N PHE A 454 -10.61 1.77 -26.27
CA PHE A 454 -9.29 1.96 -26.86
C PHE A 454 -9.17 3.25 -27.67
N ARG A 455 -10.13 3.51 -28.56
CA ARG A 455 -10.17 4.70 -29.41
C ARG A 455 -10.25 5.99 -28.58
N ILE A 456 -11.08 6.01 -27.54
CA ILE A 456 -11.20 7.17 -26.64
C ILE A 456 -9.93 7.35 -25.82
N GLY A 457 -9.29 6.26 -25.38
CA GLY A 457 -7.98 6.30 -24.72
C GLY A 457 -6.94 7.01 -25.60
N LEU A 458 -6.80 6.59 -26.86
CA LEU A 458 -5.91 7.22 -27.82
C LEU A 458 -6.26 8.70 -28.09
N TRP A 459 -7.55 8.99 -28.26
CA TRP A 459 -8.03 10.36 -28.48
C TRP A 459 -7.72 11.28 -27.29
N LYS A 460 -7.92 10.81 -26.05
CA LYS A 460 -7.57 11.55 -24.83
C LYS A 460 -6.07 11.86 -24.77
N ILE A 461 -5.21 10.88 -25.06
CA ILE A 461 -3.75 11.07 -25.09
C ILE A 461 -3.36 12.13 -26.12
N PHE A 462 -3.92 12.04 -27.34
CA PHE A 462 -3.59 12.94 -28.44
C PHE A 462 -3.97 14.40 -28.10
N HIS A 463 -5.10 14.62 -27.43
CA HIS A 463 -5.58 15.94 -27.05
C HIS A 463 -5.15 16.40 -25.65
N ASN A 464 -4.33 15.63 -24.93
CA ASN A 464 -3.87 15.93 -23.57
C ASN A 464 -5.03 16.20 -22.58
N LEU A 465 -6.13 15.46 -22.70
CA LEU A 465 -7.31 15.64 -21.86
C LEU A 465 -7.20 14.83 -20.57
N SER A 466 -7.41 15.51 -19.44
CA SER A 466 -7.47 14.84 -18.14
C SER A 466 -8.79 14.08 -17.96
N ASP A 467 -8.77 13.04 -17.11
CA ASP A 467 -9.83 12.03 -16.89
C ASP A 467 -11.19 12.51 -16.35
N LYS A 468 -11.60 13.76 -16.60
CA LYS A 468 -12.90 14.29 -16.12
C LYS A 468 -14.11 13.59 -16.73
N ASN A 469 -14.00 13.02 -17.94
CA ASN A 469 -15.11 12.38 -18.64
C ASN A 469 -14.96 10.85 -18.58
N LYS A 470 -15.87 10.18 -17.87
CA LYS A 470 -15.92 8.71 -17.80
C LYS A 470 -16.66 8.14 -19.00
N ILE A 471 -16.11 7.07 -19.59
CA ILE A 471 -16.78 6.30 -20.64
C ILE A 471 -18.02 5.62 -20.02
N PRO A 472 -19.20 5.67 -20.68
CA PRO A 472 -20.37 4.96 -20.20
C PRO A 472 -20.12 3.46 -20.08
N LYS A 473 -20.72 2.82 -19.07
CA LYS A 473 -20.57 1.37 -18.88
C LYS A 473 -21.07 0.60 -20.12
N SER A 474 -20.34 -0.44 -20.49
CA SER A 474 -20.73 -1.37 -21.56
C SER A 474 -22.15 -1.92 -21.34
N GLY A 475 -22.92 -2.03 -22.42
CA GLY A 475 -24.28 -2.57 -22.38
C GLY A 475 -25.38 -1.54 -22.12
N LEU A 476 -25.07 -0.30 -21.79
CA LEU A 476 -26.06 0.76 -21.67
C LEU A 476 -26.46 1.27 -23.06
N ASN A 477 -27.77 1.30 -23.33
CA ASN A 477 -28.32 1.79 -24.60
C ASN A 477 -28.92 3.19 -24.46
N PHE A 478 -29.25 3.60 -23.21
CA PHE A 478 -29.93 4.84 -22.88
C PHE A 478 -29.35 5.44 -21.60
N LEU A 479 -29.04 6.74 -21.61
CA LEU A 479 -28.52 7.47 -20.47
C LEU A 479 -29.39 8.71 -20.21
N ILE A 480 -29.50 9.09 -18.96
CA ILE A 480 -30.23 10.28 -18.50
C ILE A 480 -29.24 11.19 -17.75
N GLY A 481 -29.20 12.47 -18.10
CA GLY A 481 -28.38 13.45 -17.38
C GLY A 481 -28.16 14.71 -18.20
N THR A 482 -28.03 15.84 -17.51
CA THR A 482 -27.81 17.17 -18.11
C THR A 482 -26.31 17.52 -18.20
N ASN A 483 -25.46 16.94 -17.34
CA ASN A 483 -24.07 17.34 -17.14
C ASN A 483 -23.04 16.60 -18.01
N PHE A 484 -23.49 15.89 -19.03
CA PHE A 484 -22.57 15.16 -19.91
C PHE A 484 -22.08 16.03 -21.08
N ASN A 485 -20.80 15.93 -21.39
CA ASN A 485 -20.24 16.57 -22.56
C ASN A 485 -20.78 15.91 -23.83
N LYS A 486 -21.55 16.66 -24.64
CA LYS A 486 -22.20 16.18 -25.87
C LYS A 486 -21.20 15.59 -26.87
N ASN A 487 -20.10 16.29 -27.11
CA ASN A 487 -19.09 15.88 -28.09
C ASN A 487 -18.38 14.60 -27.65
N PHE A 488 -18.07 14.49 -26.35
CA PHE A 488 -17.47 13.29 -25.80
C PHE A 488 -18.40 12.08 -25.89
N LEU A 489 -19.68 12.25 -25.57
CA LEU A 489 -20.64 11.14 -25.68
C LEU A 489 -20.94 10.75 -27.14
N LEU A 490 -20.90 11.68 -28.09
CA LEU A 490 -20.96 11.35 -29.49
C LEU A 490 -19.78 10.46 -29.93
N LEU A 491 -18.57 10.78 -29.46
CA LEU A 491 -17.40 9.91 -29.65
C LEU A 491 -17.58 8.53 -29.01
N CYS A 492 -18.28 8.45 -27.85
CA CYS A 492 -18.65 7.18 -27.24
C CYS A 492 -19.78 6.43 -27.99
N GLY A 493 -20.35 7.02 -29.05
CA GLY A 493 -21.42 6.43 -29.84
C GLY A 493 -22.83 6.70 -29.33
N PHE A 494 -23.05 7.83 -28.62
CA PHE A 494 -24.35 8.25 -28.13
C PHE A 494 -24.78 9.57 -28.76
N GLU A 495 -26.03 9.66 -29.22
CA GLU A 495 -26.65 10.88 -29.69
C GLU A 495 -27.48 11.54 -28.58
N LYS A 496 -27.42 12.87 -28.51
CA LYS A 496 -28.14 13.68 -27.51
C LYS A 496 -29.51 14.12 -27.98
N PHE A 497 -30.53 13.85 -27.15
CA PHE A 497 -31.90 14.38 -27.27
C PHE A 497 -32.25 15.07 -25.95
N ARG A 498 -32.07 16.38 -25.86
CA ARG A 498 -32.21 17.19 -24.63
C ARG A 498 -31.45 16.57 -23.43
N ASP A 499 -32.14 15.91 -22.50
CA ASP A 499 -31.58 15.30 -21.30
C ASP A 499 -31.24 13.81 -21.48
N PHE A 500 -31.55 13.26 -22.66
CA PHE A 500 -31.35 11.86 -22.99
C PHE A 500 -30.19 11.65 -23.95
N PHE A 501 -29.51 10.53 -23.77
CA PHE A 501 -28.50 10.07 -24.72
C PHE A 501 -28.81 8.64 -25.11
N VAL A 502 -28.90 8.40 -26.42
CA VAL A 502 -29.26 7.11 -27.00
C VAL A 502 -28.11 6.60 -27.83
N ARG A 503 -27.74 5.32 -27.66
CA ARG A 503 -26.69 4.69 -28.45
C ARG A 503 -27.05 4.65 -29.94
N ILE A 504 -26.16 5.09 -30.80
CA ILE A 504 -26.42 5.36 -32.23
C ILE A 504 -26.94 4.13 -32.96
N ASP A 505 -26.35 2.96 -32.77
CA ASP A 505 -26.78 1.72 -33.43
C ASP A 505 -28.18 1.27 -32.97
N ILE A 506 -28.55 1.58 -31.74
CA ILE A 506 -29.86 1.32 -31.16
C ILE A 506 -30.89 2.33 -31.68
N LEU A 507 -30.49 3.59 -31.79
CA LEU A 507 -31.32 4.65 -32.36
C LEU A 507 -31.72 4.33 -33.81
N GLU A 508 -30.76 3.87 -34.62
CA GLU A 508 -31.04 3.49 -36.01
C GLU A 508 -31.91 2.23 -36.11
N LYS A 509 -31.76 1.27 -35.22
CA LYS A 509 -32.63 0.10 -35.13
C LYS A 509 -34.06 0.49 -34.70
N LEU A 510 -34.17 1.42 -33.75
CA LEU A 510 -35.47 1.96 -33.31
C LEU A 510 -36.18 2.62 -34.47
N PHE A 511 -35.48 3.44 -35.27
CA PHE A 511 -36.06 4.08 -36.45
C PHE A 511 -36.57 3.04 -37.46
N LEU A 512 -35.82 1.98 -37.74
CA LEU A 512 -36.30 0.92 -38.63
C LEU A 512 -37.54 0.23 -38.09
N LYS A 513 -37.61 -0.08 -36.79
CA LYS A 513 -38.81 -0.65 -36.17
C LYS A 513 -40.00 0.29 -36.20
N ILE A 514 -39.80 1.59 -36.08
CA ILE A 514 -40.86 2.60 -36.24
C ILE A 514 -41.37 2.54 -37.66
N LEU A 515 -40.51 2.51 -38.68
CA LEU A 515 -40.93 2.43 -40.10
C LEU A 515 -41.71 1.14 -40.40
N GLU A 516 -41.28 -0.01 -39.92
CA GLU A 516 -41.95 -1.30 -40.09
C GLU A 516 -43.37 -1.30 -39.48
N ASN A 517 -43.58 -0.57 -38.38
CA ASN A 517 -44.87 -0.49 -37.70
C ASN A 517 -45.71 0.73 -38.09
N THR A 518 -45.26 1.54 -39.07
CA THR A 518 -45.95 2.73 -39.51
C THR A 518 -46.98 2.39 -40.61
N LYS A 519 -48.28 2.68 -40.36
CA LYS A 519 -49.37 2.67 -41.34
C LYS A 519 -50.01 4.04 -41.34
N ASP A 520 -50.25 4.59 -42.51
CA ASP A 520 -50.90 5.91 -42.69
C ASP A 520 -50.25 7.06 -41.86
N ARG A 521 -48.92 7.10 -41.86
CA ARG A 521 -48.10 8.06 -41.05
C ARG A 521 -48.31 7.99 -39.54
N LYS A 522 -48.94 6.93 -39.05
CA LYS A 522 -49.11 6.66 -37.62
C LYS A 522 -48.47 5.31 -37.29
N PHE A 523 -47.83 5.22 -36.12
CA PHE A 523 -47.31 3.96 -35.60
C PHE A 523 -47.78 3.73 -34.18
N LYS A 524 -47.89 2.47 -33.80
CA LYS A 524 -48.24 2.06 -32.45
C LYS A 524 -46.97 1.65 -31.70
N ILE A 525 -46.74 2.23 -30.55
CA ILE A 525 -45.61 1.88 -29.68
C ILE A 525 -45.86 0.47 -29.12
N ASN A 526 -44.88 -0.41 -29.31
CA ASN A 526 -44.91 -1.76 -28.78
C ASN A 526 -43.83 -1.96 -27.72
N SER A 527 -43.91 -3.06 -26.94
CA SER A 527 -42.97 -3.40 -25.89
C SER A 527 -41.55 -3.66 -26.41
N GLU A 528 -41.40 -4.13 -27.63
CA GLU A 528 -40.12 -4.37 -28.27
C GLU A 528 -39.28 -3.10 -28.48
N MET A 529 -39.93 -2.00 -28.84
CA MET A 529 -39.26 -0.70 -29.00
C MET A 529 -38.75 -0.18 -27.66
N MET A 530 -39.48 -0.37 -26.57
CA MET A 530 -39.05 0.01 -25.21
C MET A 530 -37.94 -0.87 -24.72
N ASN A 531 -38.02 -2.18 -24.93
CA ASN A 531 -36.99 -3.14 -24.55
C ASN A 531 -35.67 -2.88 -25.30
N LEU A 532 -35.71 -2.46 -26.54
CA LEU A 532 -34.53 -2.11 -27.34
C LEU A 532 -33.74 -0.97 -26.70
N LEU A 533 -34.38 0.03 -26.16
CA LEU A 533 -33.78 1.16 -25.45
C LEU A 533 -33.37 0.81 -24.01
N GLY A 534 -34.13 -0.07 -23.36
CA GLY A 534 -33.94 -0.38 -21.95
C GLY A 534 -34.31 0.78 -21.02
N CYS A 535 -35.37 1.57 -21.39
CA CYS A 535 -35.87 2.71 -20.63
C CYS A 535 -37.30 2.52 -20.14
N SER A 536 -37.73 3.33 -19.16
CA SER A 536 -39.12 3.34 -18.71
C SER A 536 -40.07 3.87 -19.79
N LYS A 537 -41.35 3.48 -19.68
CA LYS A 537 -42.40 3.92 -20.60
C LYS A 537 -42.50 5.46 -20.69
N GLU A 538 -42.40 6.15 -19.56
CA GLU A 538 -42.42 7.61 -19.51
C GLU A 538 -41.26 8.26 -20.26
N ASN A 539 -40.05 7.73 -20.04
CA ASN A 539 -38.86 8.22 -20.72
C ASN A 539 -38.91 7.92 -22.22
N PHE A 540 -39.49 6.80 -22.61
CA PHE A 540 -39.72 6.48 -24.02
C PHE A 540 -40.64 7.50 -24.70
N TYR A 541 -41.77 7.84 -24.09
CA TYR A 541 -42.66 8.85 -24.64
C TYR A 541 -42.01 10.24 -24.72
N LYS A 542 -41.28 10.64 -23.68
CA LYS A 542 -40.53 11.90 -23.71
C LYS A 542 -39.48 11.90 -24.82
N LEU A 543 -38.78 10.77 -25.04
CA LEU A 543 -37.84 10.65 -26.14
C LEU A 543 -38.51 10.79 -27.50
N MET A 544 -39.66 10.14 -27.72
CA MET A 544 -40.43 10.28 -28.97
C MET A 544 -40.82 11.74 -29.25
N THR A 545 -41.27 12.45 -28.21
CA THR A 545 -41.58 13.90 -28.34
C THR A 545 -40.31 14.71 -28.68
N TYR A 546 -39.15 14.37 -28.12
CA TYR A 546 -37.89 15.07 -28.42
C TYR A 546 -37.32 14.72 -29.81
N MET A 547 -37.76 13.63 -30.41
CA MET A 547 -37.47 13.23 -31.77
C MET A 547 -38.51 13.74 -32.78
N ASP A 548 -39.41 14.66 -32.37
CA ASP A 548 -40.47 15.28 -33.18
C ASP A 548 -41.54 14.29 -33.69
N TYR A 549 -41.69 13.13 -33.02
CA TYR A 549 -42.84 12.25 -33.23
C TYR A 549 -44.03 12.77 -32.39
N LYS A 550 -45.16 13.01 -33.06
CA LYS A 550 -46.42 13.48 -32.45
C LYS A 550 -47.43 12.34 -32.32
#